data_d3b6a70cfde7232ae2a0cc02f133d132
#
_entry.id   d3b6a70cfde7232ae2a0cc02f133d132
#
_cell.length_a   1.000
_cell.length_b   1.000
_cell.length_c   1.000
_cell.angle_alpha   90.00
_cell.angle_beta   90.00
_cell.angle_gamma   90.00
#
_symmetry.space_group_name_H-M   'P 1'
#
loop_
_entity.id
_entity.type
_entity.pdbx_description
1 polymer ?
#
loop_
_entity_poly.entity_id
_entity_poly.type
_entity_poly.pdbx_seq_one_letter_code
_entity_poly.pdbx_strand_id
1 'polypeptide(L)'
;MSNLVGSLFSNVLKQDASGNVTVEGDLTVTGTTTTVSTTNSVLTDKIIELGNGVTGSASGDAGIVIERGSDTNVFIGWDESEDKVTVGTGSFTGA
;
A
#
# COMPACT_ATOMS: atom_id res chain seq x y z
N MET A 1 -7.90 19.40 28.89
CA MET A 1 -8.27 18.25 28.04
C MET A 1 -7.42 18.17 26.79
N SER A 2 -7.39 19.22 26.00
CA SER A 2 -6.58 19.24 24.79
C SER A 2 -5.08 19.02 25.07
N ASN A 3 -4.58 19.48 26.21
CA ASN A 3 -3.16 19.31 26.55
C ASN A 3 -2.77 17.85 26.76
N LEU A 4 -3.67 17.05 27.34
CA LEU A 4 -3.40 15.62 27.53
C LEU A 4 -3.33 14.90 26.19
N VAL A 5 -4.27 15.17 25.30
CA VAL A 5 -4.28 14.56 23.97
C VAL A 5 -3.06 15.00 23.17
N GLY A 6 -2.71 16.29 23.22
CA GLY A 6 -1.54 16.79 22.51
C GLY A 6 -0.24 16.18 23.02
N SER A 7 -0.14 15.95 24.33
CA SER A 7 1.04 15.35 24.93
C SER A 7 1.23 13.90 24.51
N LEU A 8 0.15 13.10 24.50
CA LEU A 8 0.19 11.72 24.02
C LEU A 8 0.53 11.67 22.53
N PHE A 9 -0.04 12.57 21.76
CA PHE A 9 0.20 12.65 20.32
C PHE A 9 1.66 12.94 20.04
N SER A 10 2.27 13.89 20.74
CA SER A 10 3.64 14.32 20.50
C SER A 10 4.70 13.30 20.89
N ASN A 11 4.36 12.29 21.68
CA ASN A 11 5.28 11.20 22.03
C ASN A 11 5.45 10.21 20.89
N VAL A 12 4.50 10.15 19.96
CA VAL A 12 4.49 9.16 18.87
C VAL A 12 4.59 9.86 17.52
N LEU A 13 3.91 10.99 17.36
CA LEU A 13 3.83 11.72 16.11
C LEU A 13 4.59 13.04 16.26
N LYS A 14 5.66 13.21 15.49
CA LYS A 14 6.53 14.38 15.56
C LYS A 14 6.57 15.11 14.23
N GLN A 15 6.60 16.43 14.30
CA GLN A 15 6.73 17.30 13.13
C GLN A 15 7.96 18.17 13.26
N ASP A 16 8.76 18.25 12.21
CA ASP A 16 9.92 19.16 12.19
C ASP A 16 9.54 20.52 11.59
N ALA A 17 10.52 21.43 11.53
CA ALA A 17 10.29 22.77 11.01
C ALA A 17 10.01 22.83 9.51
N SER A 18 10.36 21.77 8.79
CA SER A 18 10.10 21.64 7.35
C SER A 18 8.76 20.99 7.02
N GLY A 19 7.97 20.65 8.03
CA GLY A 19 6.66 20.04 7.85
C GLY A 19 6.66 18.52 7.72
N ASN A 20 7.79 17.87 7.92
CA ASN A 20 7.87 16.42 7.91
C ASN A 20 7.25 15.84 9.18
N VAL A 21 6.60 14.70 9.06
CA VAL A 21 5.98 14.02 10.19
C VAL A 21 6.63 12.66 10.35
N THR A 22 7.03 12.34 11.58
CA THR A 22 7.63 11.06 11.93
C THR A 22 6.71 10.33 12.90
N VAL A 23 6.38 9.08 12.61
CA VAL A 23 5.66 8.20 13.52
C VAL A 23 6.69 7.26 14.15
N GLU A 24 6.87 7.37 15.47
CA GLU A 24 7.86 6.55 16.18
C GLU A 24 7.30 5.24 16.71
N GLY A 25 5.99 5.06 16.59
CA GLY A 25 5.32 3.80 16.91
C GLY A 25 4.79 3.14 15.65
N ASP A 26 3.89 2.20 15.86
CA ASP A 26 3.20 1.55 14.75
C ASP A 26 2.12 2.46 14.18
N LEU A 27 1.89 2.36 12.89
CA LEU A 27 0.80 3.06 12.22
C LEU A 27 -0.14 2.04 11.61
N THR A 28 -1.41 2.08 12.02
CA THR A 28 -2.46 1.25 11.43
C THR A 28 -3.48 2.14 10.74
N VAL A 29 -3.74 1.88 9.48
CA VAL A 29 -4.74 2.62 8.70
C VAL A 29 -5.87 1.65 8.37
N THR A 30 -7.08 1.94 8.83
CA THR A 30 -8.23 1.02 8.74
C THR A 30 -9.25 1.39 7.68
N GLY A 31 -9.04 2.46 6.94
CA GLY A 31 -9.96 2.87 5.88
C GLY A 31 -9.99 1.91 4.71
N THR A 32 -10.94 2.14 3.80
CA THR A 32 -11.08 1.29 2.61
C THR A 32 -10.06 1.60 1.53
N THR A 33 -9.52 2.82 1.51
CA THR A 33 -8.52 3.21 0.53
C THR A 33 -7.40 3.96 1.22
N THR A 34 -6.17 3.52 0.98
CA THR A 34 -4.97 4.20 1.47
C THR A 34 -4.09 4.51 0.26
N THR A 35 -3.77 5.78 0.08
CA THR A 35 -2.89 6.22 -0.99
C THR A 35 -1.57 6.68 -0.40
N VAL A 36 -0.47 6.12 -0.91
CA VAL A 36 0.88 6.55 -0.56
C VAL A 36 1.49 7.14 -1.82
N SER A 37 1.70 8.45 -1.82
CA SER A 37 2.23 9.17 -2.98
C SER A 37 3.62 9.66 -2.62
N THR A 38 4.63 8.95 -3.09
CA THR A 38 6.03 9.23 -2.73
C THR A 38 6.92 9.15 -3.95
N THR A 39 8.10 9.75 -3.85
CA THR A 39 9.15 9.56 -4.85
C THR A 39 9.73 8.14 -4.74
N ASN A 40 9.92 7.67 -3.52
CA ASN A 40 10.38 6.32 -3.24
C ASN A 40 9.54 5.70 -2.13
N SER A 41 9.23 4.43 -2.25
CA SER A 41 8.65 3.64 -1.18
C SER A 41 9.63 2.54 -0.81
N VAL A 42 10.03 2.51 0.44
CA VAL A 42 11.03 1.56 0.94
C VAL A 42 10.39 0.69 2.02
N LEU A 43 10.49 -0.61 1.86
CA LEU A 43 10.00 -1.58 2.82
C LEU A 43 11.17 -2.33 3.44
N THR A 44 11.17 -2.41 4.76
CA THR A 44 12.16 -3.21 5.48
C THR A 44 11.78 -4.68 5.47
N ASP A 45 10.50 -4.98 5.34
CA ASP A 45 10.00 -6.35 5.31
C ASP A 45 10.52 -7.10 4.10
N LYS A 46 10.73 -8.39 4.28
CA LYS A 46 11.15 -9.27 3.20
C LYS A 46 9.98 -9.82 2.40
N ILE A 47 8.77 -9.74 2.95
CA ILE A 47 7.56 -10.30 2.34
C ILE A 47 6.48 -9.23 2.33
N ILE A 48 5.80 -9.09 1.20
CA ILE A 48 4.61 -8.27 1.08
C ILE A 48 3.41 -9.19 1.00
N GLU A 49 2.43 -9.02 1.91
CA GLU A 49 1.21 -9.82 1.90
C GLU A 49 0.09 -9.02 1.24
N LEU A 50 -0.45 -9.54 0.15
CA LEU A 50 -1.58 -8.97 -0.56
C LEU A 50 -2.83 -9.81 -0.28
N GLY A 51 -3.97 -9.13 -0.13
CA GLY A 51 -5.24 -9.81 0.10
C GLY A 51 -5.43 -10.32 1.52
N ASN A 52 -4.73 -9.73 2.48
CA ASN A 52 -4.91 -10.08 3.90
C ASN A 52 -6.38 -9.93 4.30
N GLY A 53 -6.92 -10.96 4.94
CA GLY A 53 -8.30 -10.95 5.41
C GLY A 53 -9.32 -11.45 4.40
N VAL A 54 -8.90 -11.82 3.20
CA VAL A 54 -9.80 -12.40 2.20
C VAL A 54 -10.21 -13.80 2.66
N THR A 55 -11.52 -14.10 2.56
CA THR A 55 -12.09 -15.36 3.00
C THR A 55 -12.93 -15.94 1.89
N GLY A 56 -13.28 -17.23 2.03
CA GLY A 56 -14.07 -17.95 1.03
C GLY A 56 -13.24 -18.43 -0.13
N SER A 57 -13.92 -18.78 -1.22
CA SER A 57 -13.24 -19.23 -2.43
C SER A 57 -12.45 -18.10 -3.07
N ALA A 58 -11.28 -18.41 -3.61
CA ALA A 58 -10.45 -17.41 -4.27
C ALA A 58 -11.18 -16.80 -5.47
N SER A 59 -11.06 -15.49 -5.62
CA SER A 59 -11.68 -14.76 -6.72
C SER A 59 -10.87 -13.50 -7.01
N GLY A 60 -10.78 -13.15 -8.28
CA GLY A 60 -10.08 -11.96 -8.73
C GLY A 60 -8.56 -12.12 -8.77
N ASP A 61 -7.94 -11.30 -9.58
CA ASP A 61 -6.49 -11.25 -9.71
C ASP A 61 -5.90 -10.43 -8.58
N ALA A 62 -4.64 -10.71 -8.24
CA ALA A 62 -3.91 -9.93 -7.24
C ALA A 62 -2.47 -9.75 -7.68
N GLY A 63 -1.95 -8.56 -7.50
CA GLY A 63 -0.58 -8.30 -7.90
C GLY A 63 -0.22 -6.84 -7.92
N ILE A 64 0.79 -6.52 -8.71
CA ILE A 64 1.35 -5.18 -8.84
C ILE A 64 1.16 -4.70 -10.28
N VAL A 65 0.66 -3.47 -10.43
CA VAL A 65 0.53 -2.82 -11.73
C VAL A 65 1.58 -1.73 -11.83
N ILE A 66 2.30 -1.72 -12.94
CA ILE A 66 3.29 -0.68 -13.23
C ILE A 66 2.77 0.14 -14.40
N GLU A 67 2.57 1.43 -14.18
CA GLU A 67 2.13 2.34 -15.23
C GLU A 67 3.34 2.87 -15.98
N ARG A 68 3.23 2.91 -17.31
CA ARG A 68 4.33 3.27 -18.22
C ARG A 68 3.99 4.47 -19.08
N GLY A 69 3.24 5.42 -18.55
CA GLY A 69 2.85 6.59 -19.31
C GLY A 69 1.81 6.25 -20.38
N SER A 70 2.08 6.58 -21.62
CA SER A 70 1.15 6.29 -22.73
C SER A 70 1.24 4.86 -23.25
N ASP A 71 2.23 4.09 -22.82
CA ASP A 71 2.34 2.69 -23.20
C ASP A 71 1.51 1.82 -22.26
N THR A 72 1.26 0.57 -22.67
CA THR A 72 0.44 -0.34 -21.88
C THR A 72 1.09 -0.66 -20.54
N ASN A 73 0.26 -0.85 -19.54
CA ASN A 73 0.73 -1.18 -18.20
C ASN A 73 1.32 -2.58 -18.15
N VAL A 74 2.21 -2.79 -17.17
CA VAL A 74 2.75 -4.11 -16.84
C VAL A 74 2.04 -4.65 -15.62
N PHE A 75 1.70 -5.93 -15.61
CA PHE A 75 1.15 -6.63 -14.47
C PHE A 75 2.10 -7.75 -14.04
N ILE A 76 2.30 -7.86 -12.73
CA ILE A 76 3.04 -8.96 -12.11
C ILE A 76 2.17 -9.48 -10.97
N GLY A 77 1.70 -10.72 -11.07
CA GLY A 77 0.85 -11.23 -10.00
C GLY A 77 0.16 -12.53 -10.34
N TRP A 78 -0.87 -12.82 -9.56
CA TRP A 78 -1.68 -14.03 -9.68
C TRP A 78 -2.87 -13.80 -10.61
N ASP A 79 -2.97 -14.62 -11.63
CA ASP A 79 -4.10 -14.62 -12.57
C ASP A 79 -5.05 -15.73 -12.15
N GLU A 80 -6.19 -15.35 -11.58
CA GLU A 80 -7.14 -16.31 -11.03
C GLU A 80 -7.79 -17.15 -12.12
N SER A 81 -8.02 -16.58 -13.30
CA SER A 81 -8.65 -17.33 -14.40
C SER A 81 -7.73 -18.38 -14.99
N GLU A 82 -6.41 -18.13 -14.98
CA GLU A 82 -5.42 -19.05 -15.51
C GLU A 82 -4.76 -19.90 -14.42
N ASP A 83 -5.03 -19.57 -13.17
CA ASP A 83 -4.53 -20.30 -12.00
C ASP A 83 -3.01 -20.34 -11.95
N LYS A 84 -2.37 -19.21 -12.22
CA LYS A 84 -0.91 -19.12 -12.27
C LYS A 84 -0.40 -17.70 -12.02
N VAL A 85 0.87 -17.60 -11.67
CA VAL A 85 1.60 -16.34 -11.63
C VAL A 85 1.87 -15.89 -13.06
N THR A 86 1.52 -14.62 -13.33
CA THR A 86 1.59 -14.06 -14.67
C THR A 86 2.39 -12.76 -14.66
N VAL A 87 3.20 -12.58 -15.69
CA VAL A 87 3.87 -11.32 -15.99
C VAL A 87 3.51 -10.95 -17.43
N GLY A 88 2.98 -9.77 -17.63
CA GLY A 88 2.57 -9.36 -18.97
C GLY A 88 2.20 -7.91 -19.07
N THR A 89 1.79 -7.50 -20.27
CA THR A 89 1.34 -6.14 -20.54
C THR A 89 -0.12 -6.15 -20.95
N GLY A 90 -0.82 -5.05 -20.69
CA GLY A 90 -2.23 -4.94 -21.05
C GLY A 90 -2.89 -3.74 -20.38
N SER A 91 -4.22 -3.75 -20.39
CA SER A 91 -5.02 -2.66 -19.82
C SER A 91 -5.29 -2.88 -18.34
N PHE A 92 -4.27 -3.29 -17.60
CA PHE A 92 -4.39 -3.51 -16.16
C PHE A 92 -4.44 -2.18 -15.41
N THR A 93 -5.25 -2.14 -14.36
CA THR A 93 -5.35 -0.99 -13.47
C THR A 93 -5.37 -1.48 -12.03
N GLY A 94 -5.14 -0.56 -11.09
CA GLY A 94 -5.22 -0.87 -9.68
C GLY A 94 -6.62 -0.81 -9.10
N ALA A 95 -7.61 -0.61 -9.94
CA ALA A 95 -9.01 -0.51 -9.49
C ALA A 95 -9.70 -1.87 -9.50
#